data_87efbe0e7c89480c27f6cfb73764c259
#
_entry.id   87efbe0e7c89480c27f6cfb73764c259
#
_cell.length_a   1.000
_cell.length_b   1.000
_cell.length_c   1.000
_cell.angle_alpha   90.00
_cell.angle_beta   90.00
_cell.angle_gamma   90.00
#
_symmetry.space_group_name_H-M   'P 1'
#
loop_
_entity.id
_entity.type
_entity.pdbx_description
1 polymer ?
#
loop_
_entity_poly.entity_id
_entity_poly.type
_entity_poly.pdbx_seq_one_letter_code
_entity_poly.pdbx_strand_id
1 'polypeptide(L)'
;MLNQMHVEETSFSFSERAPSPPDRRHSTRHLKILRVGSLIIGSKTELCLIRNISAGGLMAHVYCSLKVGQKVTVALKSHHTLNGTVIWIADGNVGIAFDELIDVEEMLSNPALLENGWMPRIPRVEVDWLATVRTGARICWVSVRDISQGGVKIEADERLEAGQPVVLTLDKFRSVEGVIRWFDDGFGGISFNELVPFHELMSWLRSS
;
A
#
# COMPACT_ATOMS: atom_id res chain seq x y z
N MET A 1 -33.05 61.90 18.93
CA MET A 1 -33.08 60.45 18.60
C MET A 1 -32.69 60.31 17.15
N LEU A 2 -31.42 60.08 16.92
CA LEU A 2 -30.87 59.87 15.56
C LEU A 2 -30.88 58.39 15.26
N ASN A 3 -31.64 58.01 14.23
CA ASN A 3 -31.77 56.67 13.73
C ASN A 3 -30.52 56.33 12.89
N GLN A 4 -29.65 55.42 13.36
CA GLN A 4 -28.54 54.91 12.57
C GLN A 4 -29.07 53.89 11.57
N MET A 5 -29.08 54.30 10.29
CA MET A 5 -29.27 53.38 9.19
C MET A 5 -27.99 52.52 9.04
N HIS A 6 -28.11 51.23 9.28
CA HIS A 6 -27.10 50.24 8.87
C HIS A 6 -27.11 50.16 7.34
N VAL A 7 -26.04 50.59 6.73
CA VAL A 7 -25.76 50.34 5.31
C VAL A 7 -25.08 48.97 5.25
N GLU A 8 -25.77 47.99 4.69
CA GLU A 8 -25.16 46.71 4.32
C GLU A 8 -24.27 46.94 3.09
N GLU A 9 -22.96 46.85 3.27
CA GLU A 9 -22.02 46.83 2.15
C GLU A 9 -22.15 45.45 1.41
N THR A 10 -22.82 45.45 0.29
CA THR A 10 -22.79 44.31 -0.62
C THR A 10 -21.56 44.37 -1.50
N SER A 11 -20.55 43.58 -1.18
CA SER A 11 -19.36 43.47 -2.02
C SER A 11 -19.63 42.50 -3.20
N PHE A 12 -19.63 43.04 -4.41
CA PHE A 12 -19.72 42.24 -5.65
C PHE A 12 -18.29 41.91 -6.13
N SER A 13 -17.95 40.62 -6.19
CA SER A 13 -16.73 40.15 -6.80
C SER A 13 -16.98 39.83 -8.28
N PHE A 14 -16.35 40.59 -9.17
CA PHE A 14 -16.30 40.31 -10.62
C PHE A 14 -15.17 39.33 -10.95
N SER A 15 -15.20 38.11 -10.43
CA SER A 15 -14.28 37.09 -10.91
C SER A 15 -14.95 36.28 -12.01
N GLU A 16 -14.33 36.16 -13.17
CA GLU A 16 -14.79 35.33 -14.29
C GLU A 16 -14.75 33.81 -13.98
N ARG A 17 -14.31 33.41 -12.79
CA ARG A 17 -14.33 32.03 -12.33
C ARG A 17 -15.57 31.80 -11.47
N ALA A 18 -16.38 30.80 -11.87
CA ALA A 18 -17.46 30.33 -11.03
C ALA A 18 -16.95 30.04 -9.59
N PRO A 19 -17.70 30.42 -8.55
CA PRO A 19 -17.31 30.14 -7.19
C PRO A 19 -17.10 28.63 -7.04
N SER A 20 -15.96 28.23 -6.48
CA SER A 20 -15.72 26.82 -6.17
C SER A 20 -16.80 26.33 -5.23
N PRO A 21 -17.37 25.14 -5.49
CA PRO A 21 -18.38 24.59 -4.60
C PRO A 21 -17.83 24.51 -3.17
N PRO A 22 -18.64 24.74 -2.15
CA PRO A 22 -18.18 24.70 -0.75
C PRO A 22 -17.52 23.36 -0.46
N ASP A 23 -16.37 23.39 0.19
CA ASP A 23 -15.65 22.18 0.58
C ASP A 23 -16.51 21.38 1.57
N ARG A 24 -17.14 20.30 1.09
CA ARG A 24 -18.02 19.43 1.88
C ARG A 24 -17.23 18.48 2.81
N ARG A 25 -15.95 18.73 3.03
CA ARG A 25 -15.11 17.90 3.85
C ARG A 25 -15.36 18.16 5.31
N HIS A 26 -15.88 17.17 6.02
CA HIS A 26 -16.20 17.26 7.45
C HIS A 26 -14.98 17.06 8.39
N SER A 27 -13.80 16.71 7.85
CA SER A 27 -12.59 16.48 8.66
C SER A 27 -11.35 17.06 8.00
N THR A 28 -10.44 17.60 8.83
CA THR A 28 -9.13 18.08 8.40
C THR A 28 -8.28 16.89 7.91
N ARG A 29 -7.71 16.99 6.72
CA ARG A 29 -6.75 16.00 6.23
C ARG A 29 -5.45 16.17 6.96
N HIS A 30 -5.13 15.24 7.86
CA HIS A 30 -3.99 15.40 8.74
C HIS A 30 -2.63 15.21 8.07
N LEU A 31 -2.47 14.39 7.03
CA LEU A 31 -1.13 14.14 6.48
C LEU A 31 -1.17 13.67 5.03
N LYS A 32 -0.29 14.26 4.21
CA LYS A 32 0.16 13.64 2.96
C LYS A 32 1.14 12.53 3.35
N ILE A 33 0.72 11.29 3.25
CA ILE A 33 1.58 10.13 3.46
C ILE A 33 1.76 9.43 2.12
N LEU A 34 2.97 8.95 1.87
CA LEU A 34 3.25 8.07 0.75
C LEU A 34 3.66 6.73 1.33
N ARG A 35 2.68 5.85 1.57
CA ARG A 35 2.90 4.53 2.16
C ARG A 35 2.24 3.45 1.33
N VAL A 36 2.96 2.35 1.16
CA VAL A 36 2.37 1.13 0.59
C VAL A 36 1.47 0.49 1.63
N GLY A 37 0.28 0.15 1.21
CA GLY A 37 -0.72 -0.61 1.97
C GLY A 37 -1.21 -1.80 1.17
N SER A 38 -1.91 -2.71 1.84
CA SER A 38 -2.67 -3.78 1.21
C SER A 38 -4.14 -3.40 1.16
N LEU A 39 -4.79 -3.71 0.05
CA LEU A 39 -6.22 -3.57 -0.16
C LEU A 39 -6.82 -4.96 -0.30
N ILE A 40 -7.64 -5.36 0.63
CA ILE A 40 -8.28 -6.67 0.67
C ILE A 40 -9.69 -6.53 0.10
N ILE A 41 -9.99 -7.30 -0.94
CA ILE A 41 -11.23 -7.28 -1.70
C ILE A 41 -11.78 -8.71 -1.76
N GLY A 42 -12.68 -9.06 -0.85
CA GLY A 42 -13.09 -10.46 -0.68
C GLY A 42 -11.91 -11.34 -0.27
N SER A 43 -11.53 -12.31 -1.10
CA SER A 43 -10.38 -13.20 -0.86
C SER A 43 -9.07 -12.71 -1.50
N LYS A 44 -9.09 -11.61 -2.26
CA LYS A 44 -7.91 -11.09 -2.96
C LYS A 44 -7.24 -9.99 -2.16
N THR A 45 -5.91 -10.02 -2.14
CA THR A 45 -5.08 -8.94 -1.57
C THR A 45 -4.32 -8.27 -2.70
N GLU A 46 -4.48 -6.95 -2.80
CA GLU A 46 -3.80 -6.10 -3.78
C GLU A 46 -2.94 -5.06 -3.07
N LEU A 47 -1.88 -4.59 -3.70
CA LEU A 47 -1.10 -3.47 -3.18
C LEU A 47 -1.71 -2.13 -3.63
N CYS A 48 -1.64 -1.15 -2.76
CA CYS A 48 -2.03 0.23 -3.06
C CYS A 48 -1.03 1.22 -2.49
N LEU A 49 -1.01 2.42 -3.06
CA LEU A 49 -0.20 3.53 -2.56
C LEU A 49 -1.10 4.56 -1.88
N ILE A 50 -1.07 4.59 -0.56
CA ILE A 50 -1.85 5.54 0.23
C ILE A 50 -1.21 6.91 0.11
N ARG A 51 -1.98 7.89 -0.35
CA ARG A 51 -1.52 9.26 -0.62
C ARG A 51 -1.91 10.24 0.47
N ASN A 52 -3.06 10.05 1.07
CA ASN A 52 -3.46 10.80 2.25
C ASN A 52 -4.47 10.02 3.09
N ILE A 53 -4.57 10.39 4.35
CA ILE A 53 -5.47 9.79 5.32
C ILE A 53 -6.02 10.86 6.25
N SER A 54 -7.24 10.66 6.71
CA SER A 54 -7.95 11.47 7.71
C SER A 54 -8.72 10.55 8.65
N ALA A 55 -9.29 11.10 9.70
CA ALA A 55 -10.07 10.32 10.65
C ALA A 55 -11.22 9.52 9.98
N GLY A 56 -11.86 10.04 8.93
CA GLY A 56 -13.00 9.40 8.29
C GLY A 56 -12.70 8.66 6.98
N GLY A 57 -11.44 8.62 6.52
CA GLY A 57 -11.15 7.96 5.25
C GLY A 57 -9.75 8.24 4.71
N LEU A 58 -9.46 7.62 3.57
CA LEU A 58 -8.19 7.79 2.87
C LEU A 58 -8.36 7.94 1.36
N MET A 59 -7.30 8.43 0.74
CA MET A 59 -7.10 8.36 -0.72
C MET A 59 -5.91 7.47 -1.02
N ALA A 60 -6.12 6.51 -1.91
CA ALA A 60 -5.06 5.63 -2.39
C ALA A 60 -5.02 5.57 -3.92
N HIS A 61 -3.83 5.39 -4.48
CA HIS A 61 -3.66 4.97 -5.85
C HIS A 61 -3.72 3.44 -5.90
N VAL A 62 -4.59 2.91 -6.76
CA VAL A 62 -4.83 1.46 -6.90
C VAL A 62 -4.51 1.00 -8.30
N TYR A 63 -4.20 -0.28 -8.43
CA TYR A 63 -3.80 -0.91 -9.68
C TYR A 63 -4.77 -2.02 -10.11
N CYS A 64 -5.85 -2.21 -9.34
CA CYS A 64 -6.93 -3.15 -9.61
C CYS A 64 -8.22 -2.40 -9.94
N SER A 65 -9.19 -3.12 -10.50
CA SER A 65 -10.52 -2.55 -10.80
C SER A 65 -11.40 -2.60 -9.55
N LEU A 66 -11.95 -1.45 -9.19
CA LEU A 66 -12.89 -1.27 -8.09
C LEU A 66 -14.20 -0.65 -8.59
N LYS A 67 -15.23 -0.71 -7.77
CA LYS A 67 -16.53 -0.07 -8.02
C LYS A 67 -16.89 0.84 -6.85
N VAL A 68 -17.53 1.97 -7.13
CA VAL A 68 -18.12 2.83 -6.10
C VAL A 68 -19.18 2.02 -5.34
N GLY A 69 -19.19 2.13 -4.02
CA GLY A 69 -20.01 1.33 -3.11
C GLY A 69 -19.40 -0.01 -2.70
N GLN A 70 -18.26 -0.38 -3.25
CA GLN A 70 -17.59 -1.65 -2.90
C GLN A 70 -16.97 -1.58 -1.50
N LYS A 71 -17.25 -2.61 -0.69
CA LYS A 71 -16.60 -2.81 0.62
C LYS A 71 -15.19 -3.33 0.42
N VAL A 72 -14.27 -2.74 1.16
CA VAL A 72 -12.84 -3.07 1.12
C VAL A 72 -12.26 -2.99 2.53
N THR A 73 -11.18 -3.73 2.76
CA THR A 73 -10.38 -3.58 3.98
C THR A 73 -8.99 -3.10 3.60
N VAL A 74 -8.52 -2.02 4.22
CA VAL A 74 -7.18 -1.49 4.01
C VAL A 74 -6.30 -1.88 5.16
N ALA A 75 -5.17 -2.54 4.88
CA ALA A 75 -4.13 -2.83 5.85
C ALA A 75 -2.94 -1.90 5.63
N LEU A 76 -2.65 -1.06 6.62
CA LEU A 76 -1.52 -0.13 6.61
C LEU A 76 -0.23 -0.77 7.11
N LYS A 77 -0.37 -1.68 8.06
CA LYS A 77 0.67 -2.52 8.65
C LYS A 77 0.02 -3.85 9.02
N SER A 78 0.82 -4.87 9.26
CA SER A 78 0.37 -6.26 9.42
C SER A 78 -0.73 -6.53 10.47
N HIS A 79 -1.10 -5.54 11.28
CA HIS A 79 -2.11 -5.72 12.35
C HIS A 79 -3.18 -4.62 12.42
N HIS A 80 -3.08 -3.54 11.64
CA HIS A 80 -4.09 -2.50 11.60
C HIS A 80 -4.85 -2.57 10.29
N THR A 81 -6.04 -3.13 10.35
CA THR A 81 -6.96 -3.20 9.23
C THR A 81 -8.11 -2.21 9.43
N LEU A 82 -8.45 -1.47 8.39
CA LEU A 82 -9.50 -0.47 8.37
C LEU A 82 -10.54 -0.89 7.34
N ASN A 83 -11.76 -1.14 7.80
CA ASN A 83 -12.87 -1.43 6.92
C ASN A 83 -13.47 -0.13 6.38
N GLY A 84 -13.88 -0.16 5.12
CA GLY A 84 -14.46 1.01 4.51
C GLY A 84 -15.14 0.72 3.18
N THR A 85 -15.68 1.77 2.60
CA THR A 85 -16.40 1.72 1.35
C THR A 85 -15.77 2.68 0.34
N VAL A 86 -15.59 2.22 -0.89
CA VAL A 86 -15.14 3.07 -2.01
C VAL A 86 -16.23 4.09 -2.32
N ILE A 87 -15.92 5.38 -2.18
CA ILE A 87 -16.89 6.48 -2.39
C ILE A 87 -16.69 7.23 -3.70
N TRP A 88 -15.49 7.16 -4.27
CA TRP A 88 -15.20 7.71 -5.60
C TRP A 88 -13.98 7.03 -6.22
N ILE A 89 -13.90 7.09 -7.56
CA ILE A 89 -12.78 6.57 -8.35
C ILE A 89 -12.47 7.61 -9.44
N ALA A 90 -11.21 8.01 -9.56
CA ALA A 90 -10.74 8.91 -10.62
C ALA A 90 -9.24 8.72 -10.87
N ASP A 91 -8.84 8.56 -12.14
CA ASP A 91 -7.44 8.51 -12.59
C ASP A 91 -6.57 7.50 -11.81
N GLY A 92 -7.11 6.29 -11.58
CA GLY A 92 -6.44 5.26 -10.78
C GLY A 92 -6.37 5.54 -9.28
N ASN A 93 -6.97 6.64 -8.81
CA ASN A 93 -7.10 6.94 -7.40
C ASN A 93 -8.51 6.61 -6.92
N VAL A 94 -8.60 6.21 -5.67
CA VAL A 94 -9.85 5.91 -5.00
C VAL A 94 -9.95 6.66 -3.67
N GLY A 95 -11.15 7.13 -3.34
CA GLY A 95 -11.48 7.56 -2.01
C GLY A 95 -12.22 6.46 -1.28
N ILE A 96 -11.76 6.13 -0.09
CA ILE A 96 -12.36 5.14 0.79
C ILE A 96 -12.82 5.85 2.05
N ALA A 97 -14.11 5.78 2.35
CA ALA A 97 -14.66 6.21 3.63
C ALA A 97 -14.56 5.04 4.61
N PHE A 98 -14.03 5.28 5.79
CA PHE A 98 -13.97 4.28 6.84
C PHE A 98 -15.35 4.04 7.45
N ASP A 99 -15.60 2.83 7.90
CA ASP A 99 -16.83 2.48 8.60
C ASP A 99 -16.85 3.08 10.01
N GLU A 100 -15.67 3.33 10.61
CA GLU A 100 -15.48 3.95 11.93
C GLU A 100 -14.42 5.06 11.85
N LEU A 101 -14.55 6.08 12.70
CA LEU A 101 -13.52 7.12 12.82
C LEU A 101 -12.28 6.56 13.48
N ILE A 102 -11.11 6.96 12.99
CA ILE A 102 -9.81 6.54 13.51
C ILE A 102 -9.02 7.70 14.08
N ASP A 103 -8.18 7.42 15.07
CA ASP A 103 -7.13 8.34 15.48
C ASP A 103 -5.91 8.17 14.57
N VAL A 104 -5.71 9.17 13.69
CA VAL A 104 -4.63 9.15 12.71
C VAL A 104 -3.27 9.33 13.37
N GLU A 105 -3.18 10.14 14.43
CA GLU A 105 -1.91 10.40 15.12
C GLU A 105 -1.45 9.16 15.86
N GLU A 106 -2.32 8.49 16.59
CA GLU A 106 -2.03 7.22 17.25
C GLU A 106 -1.60 6.16 16.23
N MET A 107 -2.33 6.03 15.15
CA MET A 107 -2.03 5.03 14.10
C MET A 107 -0.72 5.29 13.37
N LEU A 108 -0.31 6.55 13.18
CA LEU A 108 0.92 6.91 12.48
C LEU A 108 2.13 7.01 13.41
N SER A 109 1.93 7.43 14.66
CA SER A 109 2.98 7.63 15.66
C SER A 109 3.43 6.34 16.32
N ASN A 110 2.54 5.33 16.34
CA ASN A 110 2.88 4.03 16.87
C ASN A 110 3.43 3.16 15.72
N PRO A 111 4.78 3.16 15.48
CA PRO A 111 5.38 2.07 14.76
C PRO A 111 5.15 0.86 15.65
N ALA A 112 4.08 0.10 15.40
CA ALA A 112 3.80 -1.07 16.20
C ALA A 112 5.03 -1.97 16.17
N LEU A 113 5.95 -1.73 17.12
CA LEU A 113 6.76 -2.80 17.62
C LEU A 113 5.73 -3.77 18.15
N LEU A 114 5.58 -4.89 17.48
CA LEU A 114 4.84 -6.01 18.04
C LEU A 114 5.35 -6.18 19.47
N GLU A 115 4.51 -6.58 20.41
CA GLU A 115 4.89 -6.81 21.82
C GLU A 115 6.15 -7.65 21.99
N ASN A 116 6.56 -8.35 20.93
CA ASN A 116 7.79 -9.16 20.81
C ASN A 116 8.98 -8.43 20.15
N GLY A 117 8.92 -7.11 19.90
CA GLY A 117 10.01 -6.32 19.31
C GLY A 117 10.17 -6.47 17.78
N TRP A 118 9.27 -7.14 17.09
CA TRP A 118 9.35 -7.32 15.66
C TRP A 118 8.84 -6.08 14.90
N MET A 119 9.55 -5.70 13.84
CA MET A 119 9.13 -4.64 12.92
C MET A 119 7.93 -5.13 12.09
N PRO A 120 6.92 -4.27 11.86
CA PRO A 120 5.80 -4.60 10.97
C PRO A 120 6.31 -4.95 9.59
N ARG A 121 5.83 -6.05 9.04
CA ARG A 121 6.21 -6.50 7.70
C ARG A 121 5.71 -5.54 6.64
N ILE A 122 6.53 -5.34 5.60
CA ILE A 122 6.12 -4.64 4.38
C ILE A 122 4.96 -5.42 3.75
N PRO A 123 3.88 -4.74 3.27
CA PRO A 123 2.77 -5.38 2.60
C PRO A 123 3.21 -6.31 1.48
N ARG A 124 2.57 -7.48 1.36
CA ARG A 124 2.89 -8.54 0.40
C ARG A 124 1.68 -8.88 -0.43
N VAL A 125 1.94 -9.36 -1.64
CA VAL A 125 0.95 -9.94 -2.54
C VAL A 125 1.28 -11.41 -2.74
N GLU A 126 0.26 -12.26 -2.65
CA GLU A 126 0.38 -13.67 -3.03
C GLU A 126 0.49 -13.79 -4.55
N VAL A 127 1.42 -14.61 -4.97
CA VAL A 127 1.70 -14.92 -6.38
C VAL A 127 2.03 -16.40 -6.49
N ASP A 128 2.01 -16.93 -7.70
CA ASP A 128 2.45 -18.30 -7.99
C ASP A 128 3.26 -18.30 -9.27
N TRP A 129 4.55 -17.95 -9.15
CA TRP A 129 5.43 -17.77 -10.29
C TRP A 129 6.70 -18.58 -10.17
N LEU A 130 7.15 -19.08 -11.32
CA LEU A 130 8.46 -19.70 -11.42
C LEU A 130 9.57 -18.65 -11.49
N ALA A 131 10.64 -18.91 -10.78
CA ALA A 131 11.83 -18.10 -10.75
C ALA A 131 13.09 -18.97 -10.67
N THR A 132 14.25 -18.39 -10.89
CA THR A 132 15.53 -19.02 -10.59
C THR A 132 16.24 -18.28 -9.46
N VAL A 133 16.85 -19.04 -8.58
CA VAL A 133 17.73 -18.55 -7.54
C VAL A 133 19.13 -19.05 -7.84
N ARG A 134 20.06 -18.11 -8.02
CA ARG A 134 21.49 -18.40 -8.17
C ARG A 134 22.22 -18.13 -6.88
N THR A 135 22.93 -19.13 -6.37
CA THR A 135 23.83 -19.01 -5.21
C THR A 135 25.24 -19.46 -5.62
N GLY A 136 26.15 -18.52 -5.75
CA GLY A 136 27.47 -18.80 -6.33
C GLY A 136 27.36 -19.34 -7.76
N ALA A 137 27.87 -20.57 -7.99
CA ALA A 137 27.79 -21.25 -9.29
C ALA A 137 26.52 -22.11 -9.46
N ARG A 138 25.72 -22.30 -8.43
CA ARG A 138 24.50 -23.12 -8.48
C ARG A 138 23.30 -22.28 -8.87
N ILE A 139 22.43 -22.86 -9.69
CA ILE A 139 21.11 -22.28 -10.05
C ILE A 139 20.07 -23.34 -9.77
N CYS A 140 19.04 -22.98 -9.02
CA CYS A 140 17.88 -23.83 -8.78
C CYS A 140 16.57 -23.11 -9.18
N TRP A 141 15.58 -23.89 -9.58
CA TRP A 141 14.23 -23.40 -9.82
C TRP A 141 13.47 -23.31 -8.50
N VAL A 142 12.68 -22.25 -8.36
CA VAL A 142 11.85 -22.02 -7.18
C VAL A 142 10.47 -21.51 -7.62
N SER A 143 9.47 -21.77 -6.79
CA SER A 143 8.16 -21.12 -6.91
C SER A 143 8.11 -19.92 -5.95
N VAL A 144 7.83 -18.73 -6.47
CA VAL A 144 7.58 -17.54 -5.64
C VAL A 144 6.13 -17.58 -5.19
N ARG A 145 5.90 -17.56 -3.88
CA ARG A 145 4.58 -17.65 -3.25
C ARG A 145 4.02 -16.32 -2.77
N ASP A 146 4.88 -15.42 -2.35
CA ASP A 146 4.52 -14.02 -2.10
C ASP A 146 5.68 -13.09 -2.42
N ILE A 147 5.37 -11.83 -2.70
CA ILE A 147 6.34 -10.78 -2.98
C ILE A 147 5.95 -9.46 -2.31
N SER A 148 6.98 -8.71 -1.92
CA SER A 148 6.89 -7.33 -1.45
C SER A 148 8.04 -6.51 -2.05
N GLN A 149 8.08 -5.21 -1.76
CA GLN A 149 9.25 -4.40 -2.13
C GLN A 149 10.57 -4.89 -1.51
N GLY A 150 10.53 -5.53 -0.34
CA GLY A 150 11.72 -5.91 0.42
C GLY A 150 12.08 -7.40 0.35
N GLY A 151 11.32 -8.23 -0.36
CA GLY A 151 11.63 -9.65 -0.42
C GLY A 151 10.51 -10.52 -0.92
N VAL A 152 10.78 -11.83 -0.97
CA VAL A 152 9.88 -12.88 -1.44
C VAL A 152 9.84 -14.04 -0.47
N LYS A 153 8.72 -14.77 -0.48
CA LYS A 153 8.63 -16.14 0.01
C LYS A 153 8.73 -17.08 -1.18
N ILE A 154 9.57 -18.07 -1.08
CA ILE A 154 9.79 -19.08 -2.10
C ILE A 154 9.48 -20.48 -1.58
N GLU A 155 9.18 -21.37 -2.49
CA GLU A 155 9.18 -22.81 -2.29
C GLU A 155 10.21 -23.42 -3.23
N ALA A 156 11.03 -24.32 -2.72
CA ALA A 156 12.12 -24.96 -3.46
C ALA A 156 12.31 -26.41 -3.00
N ASP A 157 12.58 -27.30 -3.96
CA ASP A 157 12.90 -28.70 -3.68
C ASP A 157 14.34 -28.85 -3.11
N GLU A 158 15.25 -27.94 -3.53
CA GLU A 158 16.63 -27.93 -3.07
C GLU A 158 16.76 -27.14 -1.78
N ARG A 159 17.55 -27.69 -0.84
CA ARG A 159 17.87 -27.02 0.42
C ARG A 159 18.73 -25.79 0.17
N LEU A 160 18.24 -24.64 0.64
CA LEU A 160 18.95 -23.38 0.70
C LEU A 160 19.36 -23.09 2.16
N GLU A 161 20.46 -22.36 2.35
CA GLU A 161 20.96 -22.08 3.68
C GLU A 161 20.74 -20.61 4.07
N ALA A 162 20.29 -20.38 5.30
CA ALA A 162 20.17 -19.03 5.83
C ALA A 162 21.52 -18.31 5.82
N GLY A 163 21.52 -17.04 5.46
CA GLY A 163 22.71 -16.22 5.31
C GLY A 163 23.36 -16.26 3.93
N GLN A 164 22.98 -17.17 3.04
CA GLN A 164 23.54 -17.22 1.69
C GLN A 164 23.11 -16.02 0.84
N PRO A 165 24.07 -15.33 0.17
CA PRO A 165 23.74 -14.35 -0.85
C PRO A 165 23.19 -15.04 -2.10
N VAL A 166 22.15 -14.45 -2.68
CA VAL A 166 21.44 -14.98 -3.84
C VAL A 166 21.14 -13.90 -4.85
N VAL A 167 20.98 -14.33 -6.10
CA VAL A 167 20.37 -13.52 -7.15
C VAL A 167 19.08 -14.21 -7.59
N LEU A 168 17.95 -13.59 -7.33
CA LEU A 168 16.64 -14.03 -7.80
C LEU A 168 16.39 -13.45 -9.19
N THR A 169 16.01 -14.31 -10.13
CA THR A 169 15.60 -13.90 -11.48
C THR A 169 14.20 -14.38 -11.75
N LEU A 170 13.32 -13.42 -12.04
CA LEU A 170 11.92 -13.63 -12.39
C LEU A 170 11.71 -13.33 -13.88
N ASP A 171 10.73 -13.99 -14.50
CA ASP A 171 10.40 -13.70 -15.90
C ASP A 171 9.93 -12.25 -16.05
N LYS A 172 10.38 -11.59 -17.12
CA LYS A 172 10.05 -10.20 -17.45
C LYS A 172 10.37 -9.16 -16.35
N PHE A 173 11.19 -9.55 -15.38
CA PHE A 173 11.65 -8.63 -14.35
C PHE A 173 13.18 -8.65 -14.24
N ARG A 174 13.77 -7.60 -13.70
CA ARG A 174 15.21 -7.59 -13.49
C ARG A 174 15.62 -8.59 -12.42
N SER A 175 16.83 -9.10 -12.52
CA SER A 175 17.43 -9.86 -11.42
C SER A 175 17.57 -9.01 -10.17
N VAL A 176 17.27 -9.59 -9.02
CA VAL A 176 17.31 -8.92 -7.72
C VAL A 176 18.25 -9.65 -6.79
N GLU A 177 19.20 -8.93 -6.23
CA GLU A 177 20.13 -9.47 -5.23
C GLU A 177 19.49 -9.48 -3.85
N GLY A 178 19.80 -10.52 -3.06
CA GLY A 178 19.28 -10.68 -1.72
C GLY A 178 20.01 -11.72 -0.91
N VAL A 179 19.46 -12.00 0.27
CA VAL A 179 20.00 -12.99 1.21
C VAL A 179 18.87 -13.90 1.69
N ILE A 180 19.12 -15.19 1.72
CA ILE A 180 18.24 -16.17 2.37
C ILE A 180 18.18 -15.83 3.86
N ARG A 181 16.99 -15.54 4.38
CA ARG A 181 16.83 -15.24 5.81
C ARG A 181 16.48 -16.46 6.64
N TRP A 182 15.74 -17.35 6.04
CA TRP A 182 15.33 -18.62 6.63
C TRP A 182 14.96 -19.59 5.52
N PHE A 183 15.10 -20.89 5.79
CA PHE A 183 14.63 -21.98 4.94
C PHE A 183 14.21 -23.14 5.83
N ASP A 184 12.97 -23.58 5.70
CA ASP A 184 12.38 -24.64 6.50
C ASP A 184 11.26 -25.33 5.72
N ASP A 185 11.21 -26.65 5.78
CA ASP A 185 10.18 -27.52 5.15
C ASP A 185 9.87 -27.16 3.67
N GLY A 186 10.93 -26.96 2.87
CA GLY A 186 10.80 -26.61 1.45
C GLY A 186 10.44 -25.14 1.18
N PHE A 187 10.18 -24.33 2.20
CA PHE A 187 9.90 -22.91 2.06
C PHE A 187 11.08 -22.07 2.53
N GLY A 188 11.23 -20.91 1.90
CA GLY A 188 12.28 -19.97 2.27
C GLY A 188 11.85 -18.52 2.15
N GLY A 189 12.53 -17.65 2.89
CA GLY A 189 12.39 -16.21 2.79
C GLY A 189 13.68 -15.58 2.27
N ILE A 190 13.58 -14.80 1.18
CA ILE A 190 14.66 -13.98 0.64
C ILE A 190 14.37 -12.53 0.97
N SER A 191 15.30 -11.86 1.63
CA SER A 191 15.28 -10.40 1.78
C SER A 191 16.14 -9.78 0.69
N PHE A 192 15.61 -8.83 -0.04
CA PHE A 192 16.37 -8.08 -1.04
C PHE A 192 17.37 -7.15 -0.37
N ASN A 193 18.52 -6.92 -1.02
CA ASN A 193 19.53 -5.99 -0.53
C ASN A 193 19.05 -4.53 -0.63
N GLU A 194 18.19 -4.24 -1.62
CA GLU A 194 17.58 -2.94 -1.83
C GLU A 194 16.07 -3.11 -2.03
N LEU A 195 15.30 -2.13 -1.59
CA LEU A 195 13.86 -2.12 -1.86
C LEU A 195 13.59 -1.96 -3.35
N VAL A 196 12.77 -2.83 -3.91
CA VAL A 196 12.25 -2.66 -5.26
C VAL A 196 11.35 -1.42 -5.29
N PRO A 197 11.57 -0.45 -6.19
CA PRO A 197 10.69 0.69 -6.34
C PRO A 197 9.24 0.25 -6.56
N PHE A 198 8.30 0.87 -5.85
CA PHE A 198 6.91 0.42 -5.85
C PHE A 198 6.28 0.41 -7.25
N HIS A 199 6.55 1.44 -8.06
CA HIS A 199 6.04 1.52 -9.44
C HIS A 199 6.58 0.39 -10.33
N GLU A 200 7.83 -0.03 -10.13
CA GLU A 200 8.47 -1.13 -10.85
C GLU A 200 7.82 -2.46 -10.48
N LEU A 201 7.64 -2.73 -9.17
CA LEU A 201 6.94 -3.90 -8.67
C LEU A 201 5.50 -3.98 -9.23
N MET A 202 4.76 -2.86 -9.20
CA MET A 202 3.39 -2.84 -9.70
C MET A 202 3.29 -2.99 -11.22
N SER A 203 4.23 -2.42 -11.96
CA SER A 203 4.29 -2.61 -13.41
C SER A 203 4.49 -4.09 -13.77
N TRP A 204 5.38 -4.75 -13.05
CA TRP A 204 5.65 -6.16 -13.25
C TRP A 204 4.47 -7.06 -12.84
N LEU A 205 3.87 -6.85 -11.65
CA LEU A 205 2.67 -7.57 -11.19
C LEU A 205 1.49 -7.51 -12.18
N ARG A 206 1.42 -6.50 -13.02
CA ARG A 206 0.36 -6.32 -14.02
C ARG A 206 0.69 -6.95 -15.38
N SER A 207 1.94 -7.25 -15.64
CA SER A 207 2.42 -7.82 -16.92
C SER A 207 2.62 -9.34 -16.86
N SER A 208 2.40 -9.93 -15.70
CA SER A 208 2.51 -11.37 -15.40
C SER A 208 1.11 -12.03 -15.23
#